data_be8124680c70e830831376e037ae0e87
#
_entry.id   be8124680c70e830831376e037ae0e87
#
_cell.length_a   1.000
_cell.length_b   1.000
_cell.length_c   1.000
_cell.angle_alpha   90.00
_cell.angle_beta   90.00
_cell.angle_gamma   90.00
#
_symmetry.space_group_name_H-M   'P 1'
#
loop_
_entity.id
_entity.type
_entity.pdbx_description
1 polymer ?
#
loop_
_entity_poly.entity_id
_entity_poly.type
_entity_poly.pdbx_seq_one_letter_code
_entity_poly.pdbx_strand_id
1 'polypeptide(L)'
;MTATSAARSDTAPKFRPTVFPPRTTLVEQRTDGTIVLRCANPPADPAQRGLGEFAAHWAVQRGDTCAFAERESTSPDAPWRMITWAEIWQQIQAVGAALLEMDLGADRPLMILSGNSIEHAILVLAAEHIGVPVAPVSPAYSLVSKDFARLRDVVSLVPPGAIFVQDAGAFARALD
;
A
#
# COMPACT_ATOMS: atom_id res chain seq x y z
N MET A 1 -25.53 50.16 -14.30
CA MET A 1 -25.07 48.83 -14.73
C MET A 1 -25.07 47.90 -13.51
N THR A 2 -26.14 47.16 -13.35
CA THR A 2 -26.37 46.27 -12.20
C THR A 2 -25.81 44.89 -12.54
N ALA A 3 -24.80 44.45 -11.80
CA ALA A 3 -24.22 43.11 -11.94
C ALA A 3 -25.17 42.10 -11.30
N THR A 4 -25.75 41.25 -12.11
CA THR A 4 -26.56 40.10 -11.67
C THR A 4 -25.63 39.03 -11.09
N SER A 5 -25.72 38.87 -9.75
CA SER A 5 -25.09 37.77 -9.05
C SER A 5 -25.79 36.46 -9.43
N ALA A 6 -25.13 35.58 -10.17
CA ALA A 6 -25.62 34.25 -10.43
C ALA A 6 -25.54 33.41 -9.14
N ALA A 7 -26.70 32.99 -8.64
CA ALA A 7 -26.80 32.06 -7.53
C ALA A 7 -26.11 30.72 -7.90
N ARG A 8 -25.04 30.36 -7.19
CA ARG A 8 -24.43 29.03 -7.28
C ARG A 8 -25.43 28.00 -6.79
N SER A 9 -25.79 27.04 -7.63
CA SER A 9 -26.65 25.93 -7.26
C SER A 9 -25.99 25.12 -6.13
N ASP A 10 -26.71 24.90 -5.05
CA ASP A 10 -26.31 24.16 -3.84
C ASP A 10 -26.33 22.62 -4.09
N THR A 11 -25.78 22.18 -5.21
CA THR A 11 -25.67 20.77 -5.60
C THR A 11 -24.27 20.18 -5.37
N ALA A 12 -23.44 20.81 -4.53
CA ALA A 12 -22.17 20.23 -4.14
C ALA A 12 -22.41 18.90 -3.39
N PRO A 13 -21.70 17.83 -3.73
CA PRO A 13 -21.85 16.55 -3.05
C PRO A 13 -21.60 16.73 -1.56
N LYS A 14 -22.53 16.26 -0.74
CA LYS A 14 -22.38 16.29 0.71
C LYS A 14 -21.36 15.24 1.13
N PHE A 15 -20.12 15.65 1.32
CA PHE A 15 -19.10 14.80 1.92
C PHE A 15 -19.42 14.58 3.40
N ARG A 16 -19.11 13.38 3.91
CA ARG A 16 -19.13 13.14 5.36
C ARG A 16 -18.16 14.11 6.03
N PRO A 17 -18.56 14.76 7.14
CA PRO A 17 -17.62 15.55 7.93
C PRO A 17 -16.47 14.64 8.37
N THR A 18 -15.25 14.93 7.92
CA THR A 18 -14.04 14.26 8.38
C THR A 18 -13.43 15.10 9.47
N VAL A 19 -13.31 14.54 10.67
CA VAL A 19 -12.58 15.15 11.76
C VAL A 19 -11.11 14.83 11.57
N PHE A 20 -10.36 15.79 11.06
CA PHE A 20 -8.89 15.68 11.06
C PHE A 20 -8.36 16.35 12.33
N PRO A 21 -7.33 15.78 12.97
CA PRO A 21 -6.63 16.49 14.03
C PRO A 21 -6.05 17.79 13.47
N PRO A 22 -5.97 18.85 14.28
CA PRO A 22 -5.41 20.13 13.84
C PRO A 22 -3.99 19.91 13.33
N ARG A 23 -3.73 20.31 12.09
CA ARG A 23 -2.42 20.19 11.45
C ARG A 23 -1.75 21.56 11.48
N THR A 24 -0.77 21.72 12.34
CA THR A 24 0.10 22.89 12.32
C THR A 24 1.44 22.47 11.72
N THR A 25 1.81 23.10 10.60
CA THR A 25 3.10 22.86 9.97
C THR A 25 4.10 23.89 10.45
N LEU A 26 5.19 23.44 11.04
CA LEU A 26 6.35 24.26 11.31
C LEU A 26 7.22 24.31 10.05
N VAL A 27 7.64 25.50 9.67
CA VAL A 27 8.51 25.74 8.52
C VAL A 27 9.87 26.24 9.04
N GLU A 28 10.92 25.53 8.73
CA GLU A 28 12.30 25.92 9.02
C GLU A 28 13.03 26.14 7.70
N GLN A 29 13.59 27.34 7.51
CA GLN A 29 14.46 27.60 6.38
C GLN A 29 15.92 27.57 6.85
N ARG A 30 16.71 26.69 6.28
CA ARG A 30 18.14 26.53 6.58
C ARG A 30 18.98 27.52 5.79
N THR A 31 20.21 27.75 6.23
CA THR A 31 21.17 28.67 5.60
C THR A 31 21.60 28.22 4.20
N ASP A 32 21.47 26.95 3.89
CA ASP A 32 21.74 26.36 2.57
C ASP A 32 20.55 26.47 1.58
N GLY A 33 19.44 27.13 2.01
CA GLY A 33 18.22 27.28 1.22
C GLY A 33 17.23 26.12 1.37
N THR A 34 17.57 25.07 2.10
CA THR A 34 16.66 23.94 2.34
C THR A 34 15.47 24.36 3.20
N ILE A 35 14.27 23.97 2.79
CA ILE A 35 13.05 24.17 3.55
C ILE A 35 12.67 22.84 4.20
N VAL A 36 12.58 22.82 5.53
CA VAL A 36 12.16 21.66 6.31
C VAL A 36 10.75 21.90 6.84
N LEU A 37 9.84 21.00 6.52
CA LEU A 37 8.48 21.02 7.03
C LEU A 37 8.32 19.94 8.10
N ARG A 38 7.78 20.31 9.25
CA ARG A 38 7.52 19.38 10.37
C ARG A 38 6.08 19.55 10.85
N CYS A 39 5.48 18.47 11.33
CA CYS A 39 4.23 18.56 12.07
C CYS A 39 4.52 19.07 13.48
N ALA A 40 3.82 20.13 13.91
CA ALA A 40 3.95 20.65 15.28
C ALA A 40 3.43 19.68 16.34
N ASN A 41 2.44 18.87 15.96
CA ASN A 41 1.83 17.86 16.81
C ASN A 41 2.07 16.48 16.14
N PRO A 42 3.27 15.90 16.24
CA PRO A 42 3.48 14.54 15.74
C PRO A 42 2.51 13.60 16.47
N PRO A 43 2.06 12.52 15.82
CA PRO A 43 1.30 11.49 16.52
C PRO A 43 2.10 11.05 17.74
N ALA A 44 1.40 10.75 18.84
CA ALA A 44 2.02 10.11 19.99
C ALA A 44 2.81 8.91 19.50
N ASP A 45 3.98 8.70 20.10
CA ASP A 45 4.92 7.65 19.71
C ASP A 45 4.15 6.38 19.35
N PRO A 46 4.17 5.96 18.08
CA PRO A 46 3.44 4.78 17.71
C PRO A 46 3.99 3.66 18.59
N ALA A 47 3.12 3.03 19.35
CA ALA A 47 3.47 1.77 19.96
C ALA A 47 4.22 0.99 18.86
N GLN A 48 5.44 0.56 19.12
CA GLN A 48 6.38 -0.01 18.13
C GLN A 48 5.83 -1.33 17.59
N ARG A 49 4.71 -1.25 16.88
CA ARG A 49 3.97 -2.37 16.37
C ARG A 49 4.03 -2.36 14.85
N GLY A 50 4.40 -3.47 14.28
CA GLY A 50 4.30 -3.69 12.84
C GLY A 50 2.84 -3.74 12.37
N LEU A 51 2.59 -3.48 11.09
CA LEU A 51 1.24 -3.52 10.51
C LEU A 51 0.55 -4.88 10.68
N GLY A 52 1.32 -5.98 10.70
CA GLY A 52 0.79 -7.33 10.95
C GLY A 52 0.12 -7.48 12.33
N GLU A 53 0.58 -6.76 13.36
CA GLU A 53 -0.07 -6.79 14.68
C GLU A 53 -1.46 -6.15 14.68
N PHE A 54 -1.68 -5.15 13.83
CA PHE A 54 -3.02 -4.58 13.64
C PHE A 54 -3.97 -5.59 13.00
N ALA A 55 -3.50 -6.40 12.06
CA ALA A 55 -4.31 -7.47 11.46
C ALA A 55 -4.70 -8.52 12.51
N ALA A 56 -3.76 -8.94 13.37
CA ALA A 56 -4.03 -9.83 14.50
C ALA A 56 -5.07 -9.23 15.47
N HIS A 57 -4.90 -7.96 15.82
CA HIS A 57 -5.85 -7.26 16.70
C HIS A 57 -7.27 -7.23 16.10
N TRP A 58 -7.40 -6.85 14.84
CA TRP A 58 -8.71 -6.77 14.18
C TRP A 58 -9.33 -8.15 13.93
N ALA A 59 -8.53 -9.19 13.71
CA ALA A 59 -9.02 -10.57 13.62
C ALA A 59 -9.75 -11.00 14.91
N VAL A 60 -9.26 -10.55 16.07
CA VAL A 60 -9.91 -10.82 17.35
C VAL A 60 -11.14 -9.93 17.58
N GLN A 61 -11.04 -8.62 17.24
CA GLN A 61 -12.09 -7.65 17.56
C GLN A 61 -13.25 -7.65 16.56
N ARG A 62 -12.99 -7.99 15.28
CA ARG A 62 -13.92 -7.88 14.15
C ARG A 62 -13.72 -9.00 13.14
N GLY A 63 -13.41 -10.22 13.60
CA GLY A 63 -13.01 -11.35 12.75
C GLY A 63 -13.92 -11.57 11.55
N ASP A 64 -15.23 -11.51 11.73
CA ASP A 64 -16.23 -11.78 10.70
C ASP A 64 -16.55 -10.57 9.79
N THR A 65 -15.94 -9.39 10.04
CA THR A 65 -16.19 -8.23 9.19
C THR A 65 -15.24 -8.20 8.00
N CYS A 66 -15.72 -7.66 6.87
CA CYS A 66 -14.91 -7.47 5.68
C CYS A 66 -13.70 -6.56 5.98
N ALA A 67 -12.51 -7.03 5.67
CA ALA A 67 -11.27 -6.28 5.78
C ALA A 67 -10.89 -5.66 4.43
N PHE A 68 -10.88 -6.46 3.37
CA PHE A 68 -10.63 -6.01 2.00
C PHE A 68 -11.69 -6.53 1.05
N ALA A 69 -11.90 -5.76 -0.01
CA ALA A 69 -12.76 -6.15 -1.12
C ALA A 69 -12.15 -5.68 -2.44
N GLU A 70 -12.24 -6.51 -3.47
CA GLU A 70 -11.84 -6.16 -4.82
C GLU A 70 -12.87 -6.66 -5.83
N ARG A 71 -12.90 -6.07 -7.00
CA ARG A 71 -13.73 -6.58 -8.11
C ARG A 71 -13.11 -7.84 -8.70
N GLU A 72 -13.94 -8.85 -8.99
CA GLU A 72 -13.46 -10.10 -9.62
C GLU A 72 -12.99 -9.89 -11.06
N SER A 73 -13.37 -8.76 -11.67
CA SER A 73 -12.87 -8.35 -12.99
C SER A 73 -12.93 -6.83 -13.15
N THR A 74 -12.42 -6.33 -14.26
CA THR A 74 -12.42 -4.90 -14.61
C THR A 74 -13.82 -4.36 -14.99
N SER A 75 -14.85 -5.21 -15.11
CA SER A 75 -16.21 -4.77 -15.35
C SER A 75 -16.76 -4.00 -14.14
N PRO A 76 -17.41 -2.84 -14.34
CA PRO A 76 -18.03 -2.09 -13.25
C PRO A 76 -19.13 -2.86 -12.52
N ASP A 77 -19.74 -3.88 -13.18
CA ASP A 77 -20.79 -4.72 -12.62
C ASP A 77 -20.28 -6.05 -12.06
N ALA A 78 -18.97 -6.28 -12.09
CA ALA A 78 -18.40 -7.50 -11.54
C ALA A 78 -18.70 -7.62 -10.03
N PRO A 79 -18.96 -8.82 -9.53
CA PRO A 79 -19.16 -9.04 -8.11
C PRO A 79 -17.92 -8.64 -7.31
N TRP A 80 -18.11 -8.41 -6.01
CA TRP A 80 -17.02 -8.15 -5.08
C TRP A 80 -16.56 -9.46 -4.46
N ARG A 81 -15.28 -9.77 -4.60
CA ARG A 81 -14.58 -10.74 -3.78
C ARG A 81 -14.20 -10.03 -2.48
N MET A 82 -14.60 -10.57 -1.36
CA MET A 82 -14.34 -10.01 -0.05
C MET A 82 -13.57 -11.01 0.80
N ILE A 83 -12.77 -10.50 1.71
CA ILE A 83 -12.05 -11.28 2.71
C ILE A 83 -12.22 -10.63 4.08
N THR A 84 -12.45 -11.43 5.09
CA THR A 84 -12.64 -11.00 6.48
C THR A 84 -11.31 -10.81 7.22
N TRP A 85 -11.35 -10.13 8.38
CA TRP A 85 -10.15 -9.96 9.21
C TRP A 85 -9.61 -11.29 9.73
N ALA A 86 -10.46 -12.24 10.08
CA ALA A 86 -10.02 -13.57 10.52
C ALA A 86 -9.31 -14.33 9.40
N GLU A 87 -9.88 -14.33 8.19
CA GLU A 87 -9.29 -14.98 7.02
C GLU A 87 -7.96 -14.33 6.61
N ILE A 88 -7.88 -12.99 6.63
CA ILE A 88 -6.61 -12.29 6.36
C ILE A 88 -5.54 -12.69 7.36
N TRP A 89 -5.87 -12.70 8.66
CA TRP A 89 -4.89 -13.06 9.68
C TRP A 89 -4.38 -14.49 9.49
N GLN A 90 -5.27 -15.43 9.20
CA GLN A 90 -4.89 -16.80 8.89
C GLN A 90 -3.93 -16.87 7.69
N GLN A 91 -4.21 -16.10 6.63
CA GLN A 91 -3.36 -16.08 5.43
C GLN A 91 -2.02 -15.38 5.70
N ILE A 92 -1.99 -14.29 6.49
CA ILE A 92 -0.76 -13.63 6.90
C ILE A 92 0.17 -14.61 7.62
N GLN A 93 -0.37 -15.43 8.54
CA GLN A 93 0.42 -16.43 9.25
C GLN A 93 0.96 -17.51 8.31
N ALA A 94 0.12 -18.03 7.41
CA ALA A 94 0.53 -19.07 6.47
C ALA A 94 1.59 -18.58 5.47
N VAL A 95 1.37 -17.39 4.87
CA VAL A 95 2.30 -16.76 3.94
C VAL A 95 3.60 -16.36 4.67
N GLY A 96 3.50 -15.79 5.87
CA GLY A 96 4.65 -15.43 6.67
C GLY A 96 5.53 -16.64 6.99
N ALA A 97 4.92 -17.77 7.37
CA ALA A 97 5.65 -19.02 7.59
C ALA A 97 6.41 -19.49 6.33
N ALA A 98 5.77 -19.41 5.16
CA ALA A 98 6.42 -19.75 3.90
C ALA A 98 7.58 -18.80 3.54
N LEU A 99 7.42 -17.50 3.79
CA LEU A 99 8.47 -16.50 3.53
C LEU A 99 9.69 -16.67 4.45
N LEU A 100 9.51 -17.17 5.67
CA LEU A 100 10.63 -17.47 6.58
C LEU A 100 11.58 -18.54 6.04
N GLU A 101 11.10 -19.42 5.15
CA GLU A 101 11.92 -20.46 4.50
C GLU A 101 12.73 -19.91 3.30
N MET A 102 12.53 -18.65 2.90
CA MET A 102 13.09 -18.10 1.64
C MET A 102 14.37 -17.27 1.83
N ASP A 103 14.99 -17.26 3.01
CA ASP A 103 16.18 -16.45 3.30
C ASP A 103 16.02 -14.98 2.89
N LEU A 104 14.88 -14.37 3.26
CA LEU A 104 14.58 -12.96 3.04
C LEU A 104 14.94 -12.11 4.27
N GLY A 105 15.26 -10.84 4.05
CA GLY A 105 15.62 -9.94 5.13
C GLY A 105 15.93 -8.52 4.65
N ALA A 106 16.56 -7.72 5.49
CA ALA A 106 16.85 -6.31 5.20
C ALA A 106 17.65 -6.12 3.90
N ASP A 107 18.63 -6.97 3.64
CA ASP A 107 19.47 -6.91 2.44
C ASP A 107 18.91 -7.74 1.28
N ARG A 108 17.82 -8.46 1.50
CA ARG A 108 17.16 -9.34 0.54
C ARG A 108 15.64 -9.17 0.62
N PRO A 109 15.12 -7.98 0.29
CA PRO A 109 13.70 -7.66 0.40
C PRO A 109 12.84 -8.47 -0.58
N LEU A 110 11.54 -8.51 -0.31
CA LEU A 110 10.54 -9.04 -1.23
C LEU A 110 10.10 -7.94 -2.20
N MET A 111 10.37 -8.10 -3.48
CA MET A 111 9.86 -7.20 -4.53
C MET A 111 8.50 -7.68 -5.03
N ILE A 112 7.57 -6.74 -5.24
CA ILE A 112 6.23 -7.03 -5.72
C ILE A 112 5.98 -6.32 -7.05
N LEU A 113 5.82 -7.11 -8.12
CA LEU A 113 5.43 -6.64 -9.44
C LEU A 113 3.97 -7.03 -9.68
N SER A 114 3.06 -6.25 -9.14
CA SER A 114 1.63 -6.53 -9.20
C SER A 114 0.79 -5.25 -9.15
N GLY A 115 -0.42 -5.33 -9.68
CA GLY A 115 -1.46 -4.34 -9.40
C GLY A 115 -1.96 -4.47 -7.96
N ASN A 116 -2.97 -3.67 -7.63
CA ASN A 116 -3.66 -3.80 -6.35
C ASN A 116 -4.52 -5.06 -6.35
N SER A 117 -4.34 -5.89 -5.32
CA SER A 117 -5.14 -7.10 -5.12
C SER A 117 -5.15 -7.49 -3.64
N ILE A 118 -6.04 -8.38 -3.27
CA ILE A 118 -6.08 -8.95 -1.91
C ILE A 118 -4.77 -9.71 -1.64
N GLU A 119 -4.26 -10.46 -2.62
CA GLU A 119 -3.01 -11.22 -2.52
C GLU A 119 -1.82 -10.27 -2.27
N HIS A 120 -1.75 -9.15 -3.00
CA HIS A 120 -0.73 -8.13 -2.78
C HIS A 120 -0.78 -7.61 -1.32
N ALA A 121 -1.97 -7.28 -0.83
CA ALA A 121 -2.12 -6.77 0.54
C ALA A 121 -1.71 -7.82 1.59
N ILE A 122 -2.11 -9.09 1.41
CA ILE A 122 -1.73 -10.17 2.31
C ILE A 122 -0.22 -10.37 2.31
N LEU A 123 0.40 -10.36 1.14
CA LEU A 123 1.84 -10.56 1.00
C LEU A 123 2.64 -9.45 1.68
N VAL A 124 2.22 -8.18 1.52
CA VAL A 124 2.83 -7.04 2.23
C VAL A 124 2.70 -7.22 3.74
N LEU A 125 1.49 -7.48 4.23
CA LEU A 125 1.24 -7.62 5.66
C LEU A 125 1.98 -8.83 6.26
N ALA A 126 2.09 -9.93 5.52
CA ALA A 126 2.81 -11.12 5.95
C ALA A 126 4.33 -10.87 6.03
N ALA A 127 4.90 -10.25 5.01
CA ALA A 127 6.32 -9.91 4.99
C ALA A 127 6.68 -8.93 6.12
N GLU A 128 5.91 -7.86 6.27
CA GLU A 128 6.13 -6.88 7.34
C GLU A 128 5.93 -7.48 8.74
N HIS A 129 4.99 -8.44 8.89
CA HIS A 129 4.75 -9.13 10.16
C HIS A 129 5.98 -9.91 10.64
N ILE A 130 6.72 -10.50 9.72
CA ILE A 130 7.96 -11.26 10.02
C ILE A 130 9.24 -10.41 9.91
N GLY A 131 9.11 -9.09 9.67
CA GLY A 131 10.25 -8.18 9.57
C GLY A 131 10.99 -8.20 8.22
N VAL A 132 10.38 -8.72 7.17
CA VAL A 132 10.92 -8.68 5.80
C VAL A 132 10.49 -7.40 5.10
N PRO A 133 11.43 -6.53 4.65
CA PRO A 133 11.09 -5.35 3.87
C PRO A 133 10.42 -5.70 2.55
N VAL A 134 9.47 -4.86 2.12
CA VAL A 134 8.74 -5.04 0.86
C VAL A 134 9.04 -3.88 -0.07
N ALA A 135 9.26 -4.18 -1.34
CA ALA A 135 9.47 -3.20 -2.40
C ALA A 135 8.39 -3.33 -3.49
N PRO A 136 7.19 -2.73 -3.30
CA PRO A 136 6.17 -2.68 -4.34
C PRO A 136 6.62 -1.76 -5.47
N VAL A 137 6.62 -2.28 -6.69
CA VAL A 137 7.04 -1.53 -7.89
C VAL A 137 5.85 -1.27 -8.79
N SER A 138 5.79 -0.07 -9.34
CA SER A 138 4.70 0.32 -10.25
C SER A 138 4.57 -0.68 -11.42
N PRO A 139 3.36 -1.24 -11.66
CA PRO A 139 3.11 -2.14 -12.80
C PRO A 139 3.48 -1.54 -14.14
N ALA A 140 3.44 -0.20 -14.27
CA ALA A 140 3.82 0.48 -15.50
C ALA A 140 5.29 0.26 -15.89
N TYR A 141 6.18 0.02 -14.92
CA TYR A 141 7.59 -0.24 -15.19
C TYR A 141 7.83 -1.62 -15.82
N SER A 142 6.90 -2.55 -15.62
CA SER A 142 6.94 -3.91 -16.14
C SER A 142 6.01 -4.11 -17.35
N LEU A 143 4.80 -3.55 -17.31
CA LEU A 143 3.76 -3.83 -18.30
C LEU A 143 3.73 -2.83 -19.46
N VAL A 144 4.09 -1.56 -19.22
CA VAL A 144 4.01 -0.49 -20.21
C VAL A 144 5.39 -0.14 -20.79
N SER A 145 6.44 -0.26 -19.98
CA SER A 145 7.81 0.04 -20.40
C SER A 145 8.26 -0.90 -21.54
N LYS A 146 9.00 -0.36 -22.50
CA LYS A 146 9.59 -1.13 -23.61
C LYS A 146 11.02 -1.57 -23.32
N ASP A 147 11.74 -0.75 -22.58
CA ASP A 147 13.17 -0.93 -22.25
C ASP A 147 13.44 -1.36 -20.80
N PHE A 148 12.42 -1.36 -19.96
CA PHE A 148 12.51 -1.70 -18.54
C PHE A 148 13.58 -0.91 -17.74
N ALA A 149 14.05 0.23 -18.26
CA ALA A 149 15.15 0.99 -17.65
C ALA A 149 14.86 1.32 -16.18
N ARG A 150 13.65 1.86 -15.89
CA ARG A 150 13.26 2.18 -14.52
C ARG A 150 13.14 0.96 -13.62
N LEU A 151 12.69 -0.19 -14.14
CA LEU A 151 12.65 -1.43 -13.38
C LEU A 151 14.07 -1.88 -13.01
N ARG A 152 14.99 -1.86 -13.98
CA ARG A 152 16.40 -2.19 -13.73
C ARG A 152 17.06 -1.26 -12.71
N ASP A 153 16.77 0.04 -12.78
CA ASP A 153 17.26 1.01 -11.80
C ASP A 153 16.77 0.65 -10.39
N VAL A 154 15.47 0.31 -10.25
CA VAL A 154 14.90 -0.09 -8.95
C VAL A 154 15.54 -1.40 -8.45
N VAL A 155 15.69 -2.42 -9.31
CA VAL A 155 16.32 -3.69 -8.95
C VAL A 155 17.77 -3.48 -8.54
N SER A 156 18.50 -2.59 -9.21
CA SER A 156 19.90 -2.27 -8.85
C SER A 156 20.00 -1.54 -7.51
N LEU A 157 19.03 -0.68 -7.21
CA LEU A 157 18.99 0.09 -5.95
C LEU A 157 18.53 -0.76 -4.77
N VAL A 158 17.58 -1.66 -5.01
CA VAL A 158 16.96 -2.54 -4.00
C VAL A 158 16.97 -3.98 -4.54
N PRO A 159 18.14 -4.67 -4.46
CA PRO A 159 18.27 -6.04 -4.97
C PRO A 159 17.32 -6.99 -4.23
N PRO A 160 16.34 -7.59 -4.91
CA PRO A 160 15.37 -8.44 -4.23
C PRO A 160 15.94 -9.83 -3.91
N GLY A 161 15.54 -10.37 -2.75
CA GLY A 161 15.76 -11.79 -2.43
C GLY A 161 14.74 -12.70 -3.11
N ALA A 162 13.53 -12.18 -3.37
CA ALA A 162 12.49 -12.84 -4.15
C ALA A 162 11.63 -11.80 -4.87
N ILE A 163 10.99 -12.21 -5.95
CA ILE A 163 10.07 -11.38 -6.73
C ILE A 163 8.72 -12.08 -6.81
N PHE A 164 7.68 -11.39 -6.36
CA PHE A 164 6.30 -11.82 -6.56
C PHE A 164 5.71 -11.15 -7.80
N VAL A 165 5.03 -11.91 -8.63
CA VAL A 165 4.21 -11.42 -9.75
C VAL A 165 2.80 -11.99 -9.66
N GLN A 166 1.79 -11.14 -9.83
CA GLN A 166 0.39 -11.58 -9.79
C GLN A 166 0.01 -12.47 -10.99
N ASP A 167 0.60 -12.19 -12.16
CA ASP A 167 0.38 -12.90 -13.41
C ASP A 167 1.74 -13.11 -14.12
N ALA A 168 2.26 -14.32 -14.03
CA ALA A 168 3.55 -14.65 -14.64
C ALA A 168 3.58 -14.42 -16.16
N GLY A 169 2.45 -14.65 -16.85
CA GLY A 169 2.38 -14.42 -18.30
C GLY A 169 2.45 -12.96 -18.67
N ALA A 170 1.70 -12.10 -17.96
CA ALA A 170 1.71 -10.67 -18.20
C ALA A 170 3.08 -10.03 -17.91
N PHE A 171 3.77 -10.50 -16.88
CA PHE A 171 5.07 -9.96 -16.44
C PHE A 171 6.28 -10.69 -17.05
N ALA A 172 6.09 -11.73 -17.89
CA ALA A 172 7.17 -12.57 -18.41
C ALA A 172 8.33 -11.74 -19.00
N ARG A 173 8.03 -10.77 -19.88
CA ARG A 173 9.04 -9.91 -20.50
C ARG A 173 9.86 -9.06 -19.54
N ALA A 174 9.36 -8.82 -18.35
CA ALA A 174 10.05 -8.04 -17.33
C ALA A 174 10.90 -8.92 -16.41
N LEU A 175 10.71 -10.24 -16.46
CA LEU A 175 11.46 -11.23 -15.67
C LEU A 175 12.64 -11.82 -16.46
N ASP A 176 12.64 -11.72 -17.82
CA ASP A 176 13.73 -12.09 -18.72
C ASP A 176 14.87 -11.04 -18.68
#